data_dc6c2325de071f132054d0bb8f3bdae6
#
_entry.id   dc6c2325de071f132054d0bb8f3bdae6
#
_cell.length_a   1.000
_cell.length_b   1.000
_cell.length_c   1.000
_cell.angle_alpha   90.00
_cell.angle_beta   90.00
_cell.angle_gamma   90.00
#
_symmetry.space_group_name_H-M   'P 1'
#
loop_
_entity.id
_entity.type
_entity.pdbx_description
1 polymer ?
#
loop_
_entity_poly.entity_id
_entity_poly.type
_entity_poly.pdbx_seq_one_letter_code
_entity_poly.pdbx_strand_id
1 'polypeptide(L)'
;MKYFFLIILSFILLLACNSESKKKEIAANSIIKTALEISDLNRKLISKINSENTEETFLQLVSNKNTGINFSNTIKETEFKNHKSYPQIYNGGGVAVGDLNNDGLPDIYFAGNQPKDKIYFNTGNFTFKDVTEESGIAKENYGWSFGVNMVDINADGFLDIY
;
A
#
# COMPACT_ATOMS: atom_id res chain seq x y z
N MET A 1 -53.16 -32.82 28.40
CA MET A 1 -51.75 -32.92 28.85
C MET A 1 -50.71 -32.80 27.68
N LYS A 2 -50.90 -33.42 26.52
CA LYS A 2 -49.94 -33.37 25.40
C LYS A 2 -49.69 -31.95 24.84
N TYR A 3 -50.69 -31.09 24.76
CA TYR A 3 -50.55 -29.72 24.21
C TYR A 3 -49.87 -28.75 25.18
N PHE A 4 -49.99 -28.99 26.48
CA PHE A 4 -49.31 -28.15 27.46
C PHE A 4 -47.79 -28.37 27.46
N PHE A 5 -47.31 -29.57 27.16
CA PHE A 5 -45.90 -29.91 27.05
C PHE A 5 -45.28 -29.32 25.78
N LEU A 6 -46.01 -29.26 24.68
CA LEU A 6 -45.58 -28.63 23.41
C LEU A 6 -45.41 -27.12 23.54
N ILE A 7 -46.30 -26.43 24.26
CA ILE A 7 -46.20 -24.99 24.50
C ILE A 7 -45.00 -24.66 25.38
N ILE A 8 -44.72 -25.45 26.43
CA ILE A 8 -43.56 -25.23 27.29
C ILE A 8 -42.25 -25.48 26.52
N LEU A 9 -42.20 -26.50 25.67
CA LEU A 9 -41.02 -26.81 24.86
C LEU A 9 -40.74 -25.72 23.84
N SER A 10 -41.77 -25.15 23.22
CA SER A 10 -41.69 -23.99 22.29
C SER A 10 -41.17 -22.73 23.00
N PHE A 11 -41.61 -22.49 24.23
CA PHE A 11 -41.18 -21.35 25.04
C PHE A 11 -39.71 -21.48 25.50
N ILE A 12 -39.27 -22.69 25.83
CA ILE A 12 -37.87 -22.97 26.20
C ILE A 12 -36.96 -22.78 24.97
N LEU A 13 -37.37 -23.22 23.80
CA LEU A 13 -36.63 -23.03 22.55
C LEU A 13 -36.49 -21.54 22.15
N LEU A 14 -37.55 -20.75 22.35
CA LEU A 14 -37.53 -19.29 22.09
C LEU A 14 -36.61 -18.56 23.10
N LEU A 15 -36.58 -18.97 24.37
CA LEU A 15 -35.70 -18.40 25.37
C LEU A 15 -34.23 -18.76 25.11
N ALA A 16 -33.93 -19.98 24.67
CA ALA A 16 -32.58 -20.41 24.32
C ALA A 16 -32.03 -19.64 23.11
N CYS A 17 -32.87 -19.46 22.05
CA CYS A 17 -32.49 -18.68 20.86
C CYS A 17 -32.19 -17.22 21.22
N ASN A 18 -32.97 -16.63 22.11
CA ASN A 18 -32.79 -15.24 22.57
C ASN A 18 -31.51 -15.08 23.44
N SER A 19 -31.13 -16.11 24.22
CA SER A 19 -29.92 -16.05 25.04
C SER A 19 -28.63 -16.13 24.21
N GLU A 20 -28.63 -16.89 23.13
CA GLU A 20 -27.47 -17.04 22.21
C GLU A 20 -27.24 -15.79 21.36
N SER A 21 -28.32 -15.18 20.87
CA SER A 21 -28.29 -13.90 20.19
C SER A 21 -27.72 -12.79 21.09
N LYS A 22 -28.19 -12.72 22.33
CA LYS A 22 -27.73 -11.73 23.30
C LYS A 22 -26.26 -11.92 23.69
N LYS A 23 -25.77 -13.18 23.77
CA LYS A 23 -24.35 -13.47 24.00
C LYS A 23 -23.47 -13.04 22.84
N LYS A 24 -23.91 -13.26 21.60
CA LYS A 24 -23.18 -12.81 20.39
C LYS A 24 -23.13 -11.28 20.30
N GLU A 25 -24.19 -10.61 20.65
CA GLU A 25 -24.25 -9.15 20.68
C GLU A 25 -23.31 -8.55 21.74
N ILE A 26 -23.28 -9.13 22.94
CA ILE A 26 -22.37 -8.70 24.02
C ILE A 26 -20.91 -8.92 23.60
N ALA A 27 -20.59 -10.06 22.98
CA ALA A 27 -19.24 -10.34 22.48
C ALA A 27 -18.83 -9.37 21.37
N ALA A 28 -19.71 -9.08 20.42
CA ALA A 28 -19.45 -8.10 19.35
C ALA A 28 -19.21 -6.71 19.92
N ASN A 29 -20.05 -6.26 20.85
CA ASN A 29 -19.90 -4.96 21.50
C ASN A 29 -18.60 -4.86 22.31
N SER A 30 -18.18 -5.95 22.97
CA SER A 30 -16.90 -6.03 23.66
C SER A 30 -15.73 -5.88 22.69
N ILE A 31 -15.75 -6.56 21.55
CA ILE A 31 -14.71 -6.47 20.52
C ILE A 31 -14.63 -5.05 19.94
N ILE A 32 -15.78 -4.45 19.64
CA ILE A 32 -15.85 -3.08 19.12
C ILE A 32 -15.27 -2.09 20.14
N LYS A 33 -15.63 -2.25 21.42
CA LYS A 33 -15.09 -1.39 22.48
C LYS A 33 -13.57 -1.49 22.58
N THR A 34 -13.04 -2.73 22.57
CA THR A 34 -11.58 -2.97 22.60
C THR A 34 -10.89 -2.37 21.37
N ALA A 35 -11.46 -2.51 20.19
CA ALA A 35 -10.91 -1.92 18.94
C ALA A 35 -10.87 -0.38 19.00
N LEU A 36 -11.90 0.24 19.57
CA LEU A 36 -11.93 1.70 19.78
C LEU A 36 -10.87 2.15 20.79
N GLU A 37 -10.70 1.43 21.89
CA GLU A 37 -9.67 1.73 22.90
C GLU A 37 -8.27 1.61 22.31
N ILE A 38 -7.99 0.60 21.47
CA ILE A 38 -6.71 0.44 20.75
C ILE A 38 -6.51 1.59 19.77
N SER A 39 -7.55 1.99 19.02
CA SER A 39 -7.48 3.11 18.09
C SER A 39 -7.15 4.43 18.79
N ASP A 40 -7.76 4.70 19.94
CA ASP A 40 -7.50 5.90 20.73
C ASP A 40 -6.11 5.88 21.38
N LEU A 41 -5.65 4.71 21.82
CA LEU A 41 -4.29 4.54 22.33
C LEU A 41 -3.24 4.81 21.25
N ASN A 42 -3.44 4.25 20.05
CA ASN A 42 -2.56 4.49 18.90
C ASN A 42 -2.53 5.98 18.53
N ARG A 43 -3.69 6.65 18.53
CA ARG A 43 -3.76 8.08 18.24
C ARG A 43 -3.01 8.91 19.27
N LYS A 44 -3.11 8.55 20.56
CA LYS A 44 -2.34 9.19 21.63
C LYS A 44 -0.84 8.94 21.54
N LEU A 45 -0.44 7.71 21.17
CA LEU A 45 0.97 7.37 20.96
C LEU A 45 1.56 8.18 19.80
N ILE A 46 0.86 8.25 18.67
CA ILE A 46 1.29 9.05 17.50
C ILE A 46 1.39 10.54 17.87
N SER A 47 0.40 11.09 18.59
CA SER A 47 0.44 12.48 19.03
C SER A 47 1.59 12.74 20.00
N LYS A 48 1.91 11.80 20.89
CA LYS A 48 3.03 11.90 21.82
C LYS A 48 4.37 11.83 21.09
N ILE A 49 4.54 10.87 20.15
CA ILE A 49 5.73 10.77 19.30
C ILE A 49 5.96 12.09 18.54
N ASN A 50 4.89 12.65 17.94
CA ASN A 50 4.97 13.91 17.20
C ASN A 50 5.25 15.11 18.09
N SER A 51 4.90 15.09 19.38
CA SER A 51 5.14 16.19 20.33
C SER A 51 6.52 16.11 21.01
N GLU A 52 7.08 14.91 21.15
CA GLU A 52 8.40 14.71 21.75
C GLU A 52 9.54 14.86 20.72
N ASN A 53 9.24 14.65 19.41
CA ASN A 53 10.21 14.81 18.32
C ASN A 53 10.08 16.17 17.63
N THR A 54 10.55 17.21 18.30
CA THR A 54 10.75 18.51 17.63
C THR A 54 12.02 18.58 16.78
N GLU A 55 12.88 17.53 16.78
CA GLU A 55 14.15 17.53 16.03
C GLU A 55 14.44 16.28 15.17
N GLU A 56 13.71 15.18 15.34
CA GLU A 56 13.88 13.99 14.49
C GLU A 56 12.56 13.55 13.89
N THR A 57 12.18 14.13 12.76
CA THR A 57 11.11 13.56 11.93
C THR A 57 11.62 12.27 11.32
N PHE A 58 10.97 11.14 11.65
CA PHE A 58 11.29 9.82 11.12
C PHE A 58 11.17 9.75 9.58
N LEU A 59 10.36 10.63 9.01
CA LEU A 59 10.20 10.83 7.58
C LEU A 59 10.32 12.32 7.26
N GLN A 60 11.22 12.65 6.37
CA GLN A 60 11.42 14.00 5.88
C GLN A 60 10.99 14.10 4.41
N LEU A 61 10.18 15.12 4.10
CA LEU A 61 9.86 15.45 2.72
C LEU A 61 11.09 16.08 2.05
N VAL A 62 11.63 15.40 1.05
CA VAL A 62 12.76 15.91 0.27
C VAL A 62 12.25 16.48 -1.05
N SER A 63 12.66 17.71 -1.36
CA SER A 63 12.27 18.39 -2.59
C SER A 63 12.87 17.72 -3.83
N ASN A 64 12.10 17.61 -4.91
CA ASN A 64 12.60 17.15 -6.21
C ASN A 64 13.74 18.02 -6.77
N LYS A 65 13.81 19.29 -6.39
CA LYS A 65 14.93 20.18 -6.75
C LYS A 65 16.25 19.70 -6.17
N ASN A 66 16.21 19.05 -4.99
CA ASN A 66 17.39 18.53 -4.33
C ASN A 66 17.70 17.12 -4.81
N THR A 67 16.68 16.31 -5.06
CA THR A 67 16.86 14.90 -5.45
C THR A 67 17.10 14.73 -6.95
N GLY A 68 16.62 15.63 -7.80
CA GLY A 68 16.62 15.45 -9.26
C GLY A 68 15.51 14.51 -9.76
N ILE A 69 14.68 13.94 -8.89
CA ILE A 69 13.59 13.03 -9.28
C ILE A 69 12.40 13.85 -9.77
N ASN A 70 12.04 13.67 -11.05
CA ASN A 70 10.94 14.40 -11.70
C ASN A 70 9.84 13.46 -12.23
N PHE A 71 9.77 12.22 -11.70
CA PHE A 71 8.72 11.28 -12.07
C PHE A 71 7.37 11.69 -11.48
N SER A 72 6.33 11.61 -12.31
CA SER A 72 4.95 11.78 -11.90
C SER A 72 4.06 10.78 -12.63
N ASN A 73 3.38 9.92 -11.90
CA ASN A 73 2.43 8.96 -12.46
C ASN A 73 1.08 9.62 -12.74
N THR A 74 1.06 10.54 -13.71
CA THR A 74 -0.13 11.32 -14.07
C THR A 74 -1.05 10.49 -14.96
N ILE A 75 -2.29 10.27 -14.51
CA ILE A 75 -3.33 9.58 -15.26
C ILE A 75 -4.23 10.61 -15.95
N LYS A 76 -4.46 10.41 -17.26
CA LYS A 76 -5.43 11.18 -18.04
C LYS A 76 -6.50 10.22 -18.57
N GLU A 77 -7.73 10.41 -18.12
CA GLU A 77 -8.85 9.66 -18.67
C GLU A 77 -9.18 10.13 -20.10
N THR A 78 -9.59 9.17 -20.92
CA THR A 78 -10.10 9.37 -22.26
C THR A 78 -11.44 8.66 -22.42
N GLU A 79 -12.12 8.86 -23.54
CA GLU A 79 -13.35 8.14 -23.85
C GLU A 79 -13.18 6.61 -23.80
N PHE A 80 -12.01 6.10 -24.20
CA PHE A 80 -11.71 4.67 -24.25
C PHE A 80 -10.96 4.14 -23.02
N LYS A 81 -10.17 4.98 -22.36
CA LYS A 81 -9.40 4.65 -21.15
C LYS A 81 -9.90 5.48 -19.97
N ASN A 82 -10.83 4.95 -19.23
CA ASN A 82 -11.43 5.59 -18.05
C ASN A 82 -11.77 4.53 -16.99
N HIS A 83 -12.21 4.96 -15.83
CA HIS A 83 -12.55 4.07 -14.70
C HIS A 83 -13.66 3.04 -15.02
N LYS A 84 -14.49 3.25 -16.04
CA LYS A 84 -15.52 2.28 -16.46
C LYS A 84 -14.91 1.15 -17.29
N SER A 85 -13.98 1.48 -18.18
CA SER A 85 -13.28 0.51 -19.05
C SER A 85 -12.13 -0.18 -18.34
N TYR A 86 -11.48 0.51 -17.39
CA TYR A 86 -10.36 0.06 -16.59
C TYR A 86 -10.59 0.38 -15.11
N PRO A 87 -11.28 -0.50 -14.36
CA PRO A 87 -11.57 -0.25 -12.95
C PRO A 87 -10.33 0.02 -12.07
N GLN A 88 -9.16 -0.52 -12.46
CA GLN A 88 -7.89 -0.36 -11.75
C GLN A 88 -7.08 0.87 -12.22
N ILE A 89 -7.64 1.76 -13.02
CA ILE A 89 -6.91 2.90 -13.62
C ILE A 89 -6.19 3.77 -12.57
N TYR A 90 -6.71 3.84 -11.36
CA TYR A 90 -6.20 4.65 -10.25
C TYR A 90 -5.42 3.86 -9.20
N ASN A 91 -5.09 2.59 -9.44
CA ASN A 91 -4.36 1.78 -8.44
C ASN A 91 -2.90 2.21 -8.25
N GLY A 92 -2.38 3.09 -9.11
CA GLY A 92 -1.01 3.56 -9.07
C GLY A 92 -0.02 2.62 -9.76
N GLY A 93 1.22 3.05 -9.82
CA GLY A 93 2.36 2.26 -10.30
C GLY A 93 3.20 1.72 -9.13
N GLY A 94 4.17 0.88 -9.46
CA GLY A 94 5.13 0.33 -8.49
C GLY A 94 6.36 1.21 -8.32
N VAL A 95 7.06 0.99 -7.21
CA VAL A 95 8.40 1.53 -6.96
C VAL A 95 9.26 0.39 -6.44
N ALA A 96 10.46 0.25 -7.01
CA ALA A 96 11.47 -0.67 -6.47
C ALA A 96 12.76 0.11 -6.17
N VAL A 97 13.49 -0.36 -5.16
CA VAL A 97 14.74 0.21 -4.71
C VAL A 97 15.77 -0.90 -4.63
N GLY A 98 16.93 -0.70 -5.24
CA GLY A 98 18.04 -1.64 -5.24
C GLY A 98 19.26 -1.06 -5.96
N ASP A 99 20.42 -1.64 -5.75
CA ASP A 99 21.67 -1.25 -6.40
C ASP A 99 21.73 -1.92 -7.78
N LEU A 100 21.38 -1.18 -8.82
CA LEU A 100 21.29 -1.69 -10.20
C LEU A 100 22.65 -1.68 -10.93
N ASN A 101 23.56 -0.81 -10.50
CA ASN A 101 24.86 -0.62 -11.15
C ASN A 101 26.03 -1.16 -10.32
N ASN A 102 25.74 -1.78 -9.16
CA ASN A 102 26.72 -2.34 -8.21
C ASN A 102 27.73 -1.30 -7.68
N ASP A 103 27.30 -0.05 -7.47
CA ASP A 103 28.13 1.01 -6.89
C ASP A 103 28.00 1.13 -5.35
N GLY A 104 27.12 0.33 -4.75
CA GLY A 104 26.84 0.32 -3.31
C GLY A 104 25.79 1.33 -2.87
N LEU A 105 25.18 2.07 -3.79
CA LEU A 105 24.12 3.04 -3.52
C LEU A 105 22.76 2.50 -4.02
N PRO A 106 21.68 2.65 -3.27
CA PRO A 106 20.38 2.19 -3.73
C PRO A 106 19.81 3.12 -4.80
N ASP A 107 19.49 2.55 -5.96
CA ASP A 107 18.84 3.18 -7.10
C ASP A 107 17.32 3.05 -7.00
N ILE A 108 16.58 3.79 -7.82
CA ILE A 108 15.12 3.78 -7.80
C ILE A 108 14.56 3.52 -9.20
N TYR A 109 13.62 2.58 -9.28
CA TYR A 109 12.78 2.36 -10.46
C TYR A 109 11.34 2.73 -10.16
N PHE A 110 10.73 3.52 -11.03
CA PHE A 110 9.31 3.87 -10.99
C PHE A 110 8.58 3.22 -12.17
N ALA A 111 7.59 2.39 -11.86
CA ALA A 111 6.66 1.85 -12.84
C ALA A 111 5.53 2.85 -13.11
N GLY A 112 5.34 3.25 -14.34
CA GLY A 112 4.33 4.22 -14.76
C GLY A 112 3.10 3.54 -15.38
N ASN A 113 1.91 3.99 -15.03
CA ASN A 113 0.70 3.47 -15.67
C ASN A 113 0.51 4.02 -17.09
N GLN A 114 0.38 5.32 -17.26
CA GLN A 114 0.37 6.01 -18.56
C GLN A 114 1.72 6.63 -18.92
N PRO A 115 2.42 7.29 -17.97
CA PRO A 115 3.79 7.71 -18.24
C PRO A 115 4.70 6.49 -18.42
N LYS A 116 5.80 6.67 -19.15
CA LYS A 116 6.85 5.67 -19.24
C LYS A 116 7.49 5.45 -17.87
N ASP A 117 7.98 4.24 -17.65
CA ASP A 117 8.78 3.89 -16.50
C ASP A 117 10.06 4.71 -16.44
N LYS A 118 10.64 4.87 -15.26
CA LYS A 118 11.84 5.68 -15.05
C LYS A 118 12.83 4.94 -14.15
N ILE A 119 14.11 5.04 -14.51
CA ILE A 119 15.24 4.62 -13.68
C ILE A 119 16.04 5.85 -13.24
N TYR A 120 16.37 5.89 -11.97
CA TYR A 120 17.20 6.92 -11.38
C TYR A 120 18.37 6.28 -10.62
N PHE A 121 19.59 6.54 -11.10
CA PHE A 121 20.78 6.14 -10.35
C PHE A 121 21.10 7.14 -9.25
N ASN A 122 21.40 6.60 -8.06
CA ASN A 122 21.81 7.37 -6.91
C ASN A 122 23.25 7.86 -7.09
N THR A 123 23.46 9.14 -6.98
CA THR A 123 24.80 9.75 -7.06
C THR A 123 25.35 10.16 -5.69
N GLY A 124 24.70 9.72 -4.62
CA GLY A 124 25.01 10.06 -3.24
C GLY A 124 24.24 11.29 -2.74
N ASN A 125 24.19 11.47 -1.44
CA ASN A 125 23.54 12.60 -0.75
C ASN A 125 22.08 12.83 -1.15
N PHE A 126 21.31 11.75 -1.40
CA PHE A 126 19.93 11.79 -1.90
C PHE A 126 19.78 12.55 -3.23
N THR A 127 20.81 12.53 -4.06
CA THR A 127 20.77 13.08 -5.43
C THR A 127 20.71 11.94 -6.43
N PHE A 128 19.85 12.06 -7.43
CA PHE A 128 19.60 11.00 -8.41
C PHE A 128 19.72 11.53 -9.83
N LYS A 129 20.30 10.72 -10.71
CA LYS A 129 20.40 10.98 -12.15
C LYS A 129 19.39 10.12 -12.89
N ASP A 130 18.52 10.73 -13.71
CA ASP A 130 17.66 9.99 -14.64
C ASP A 130 18.53 9.32 -15.72
N VAL A 131 18.52 8.00 -15.76
CA VAL A 131 19.26 7.18 -16.73
C VAL A 131 18.32 6.37 -17.62
N THR A 132 17.05 6.70 -17.65
CA THR A 132 16.00 5.98 -18.38
C THR A 132 16.33 5.76 -19.84
N GLU A 133 16.77 6.80 -20.54
CA GLU A 133 17.10 6.72 -21.98
C GLU A 133 18.42 5.94 -22.21
N GLU A 134 19.39 6.10 -21.31
CA GLU A 134 20.69 5.43 -21.37
C GLU A 134 20.56 3.92 -21.11
N SER A 135 19.62 3.51 -20.22
CA SER A 135 19.35 2.12 -19.90
C SER A 135 18.66 1.33 -21.01
N GLY A 136 18.04 2.03 -21.94
CA GLY A 136 17.30 1.41 -23.05
C GLY A 136 15.87 1.01 -22.75
N ILE A 137 15.40 1.02 -21.50
CA ILE A 137 14.03 0.66 -21.14
C ILE A 137 12.98 1.56 -21.79
N ALA A 138 13.32 2.82 -22.05
CA ALA A 138 12.41 3.78 -22.68
C ALA A 138 11.96 3.36 -24.09
N LYS A 139 12.72 2.50 -24.76
CA LYS A 139 12.44 2.03 -26.12
C LYS A 139 11.42 0.90 -26.16
N GLU A 140 11.32 0.11 -25.09
CA GLU A 140 10.51 -1.11 -25.02
C GLU A 140 9.24 -0.97 -24.18
N ASN A 141 9.06 0.16 -23.52
CA ASN A 141 7.94 0.37 -22.59
C ASN A 141 6.64 0.69 -23.37
N TYR A 142 5.96 -0.35 -23.80
CA TYR A 142 4.66 -0.29 -24.50
C TYR A 142 3.53 -0.79 -23.59
N GLY A 143 3.41 -0.31 -22.40
CA GLY A 143 2.38 -0.91 -21.56
C GLY A 143 1.91 -0.03 -20.42
N TRP A 144 1.09 -0.63 -19.64
CA TRP A 144 0.59 -0.13 -18.38
C TRP A 144 1.29 -0.93 -17.28
N SER A 145 2.31 -0.33 -16.67
CA SER A 145 3.05 -0.98 -15.59
C SER A 145 2.33 -0.80 -14.25
N PHE A 146 2.16 -1.86 -13.49
CA PHE A 146 1.50 -1.82 -12.18
C PHE A 146 2.44 -2.06 -11.02
N GLY A 147 3.31 -3.05 -11.15
CA GLY A 147 4.25 -3.45 -10.12
C GLY A 147 5.65 -3.51 -10.67
N VAL A 148 6.63 -3.54 -9.78
CA VAL A 148 8.02 -3.77 -10.12
C VAL A 148 8.70 -4.51 -9.00
N ASN A 149 9.57 -5.43 -9.35
CA ASN A 149 10.42 -6.16 -8.42
C ASN A 149 11.86 -6.14 -8.92
N MET A 150 12.82 -6.14 -8.01
CA MET A 150 14.24 -6.26 -8.35
C MET A 150 14.77 -7.54 -7.72
N VAL A 151 15.32 -8.42 -8.52
CA VAL A 151 15.88 -9.70 -8.09
C VAL A 151 16.92 -10.17 -9.09
N ASP A 152 18.02 -10.73 -8.61
CA ASP A 152 19.00 -11.41 -9.46
C ASP A 152 18.45 -12.79 -9.85
N ILE A 153 17.78 -12.89 -11.03
CA ILE A 153 17.10 -14.12 -11.48
C ILE A 153 18.11 -15.15 -12.02
N ASN A 154 19.16 -14.65 -12.67
CA ASN A 154 20.15 -15.50 -13.35
C ASN A 154 21.40 -15.76 -12.52
N ALA A 155 21.49 -15.20 -11.31
CA ALA A 155 22.60 -15.30 -10.39
C ALA A 155 23.93 -14.78 -10.97
N ASP A 156 23.89 -13.70 -11.75
CA ASP A 156 25.07 -13.03 -12.29
C ASP A 156 25.63 -11.92 -11.40
N GLY A 157 24.97 -11.62 -10.29
CA GLY A 157 25.35 -10.61 -9.32
C GLY A 157 24.80 -9.22 -9.59
N PHE A 158 23.98 -9.05 -10.63
CA PHE A 158 23.24 -7.83 -10.92
C PHE A 158 21.74 -8.02 -10.65
N LEU A 159 21.06 -6.95 -10.25
CA LEU A 159 19.63 -7.01 -10.06
C LEU A 159 18.92 -6.86 -11.41
N ASP A 160 18.06 -7.83 -11.73
CA ASP A 160 17.12 -7.76 -12.84
C ASP A 160 15.85 -7.04 -12.42
N ILE A 161 15.19 -6.38 -13.38
CA ILE A 161 13.92 -5.68 -13.17
C ILE A 161 12.80 -6.52 -13.79
N TYR A 162 11.83 -6.88 -12.93
CA TYR A 162 10.67 -7.69 -13.31
C TYR A 162 9.37 -7.00 -12.96
#